data_ff3f834f1dde1ef2ceca44f343aea1e7
#
_entry.id   ff3f834f1dde1ef2ceca44f343aea1e7
#
_cell.length_a   1.000
_cell.length_b   1.000
_cell.length_c   1.000
_cell.angle_alpha   90.00
_cell.angle_beta   90.00
_cell.angle_gamma   90.00
#
_symmetry.space_group_name_H-M   'P 1'
#
loop_
_entity.id
_entity.type
_entity.pdbx_description
1 polymer ?
#
loop_
_entity_poly.entity_id
_entity_poly.type
_entity_poly.pdbx_seq_one_letter_code
_entity_poly.pdbx_strand_id
1 'polypeptide(L)'
;FTVNIGLIEHGVPVLGVIYAPPQNLLYYGAKKLGAWREKEKGKPEAIHARIPAADGLVVVRSRSHPSKIAEAFLNTLTIKENIPSSSSMKLCLLAEGTADI
;
A
#
# COMPACT_ATOMS: atom_id res chain seq x y z
N PHE A 1 -2.78 11.97 6.46
CA PHE A 1 -4.12 11.57 6.01
C PHE A 1 -4.15 11.29 4.51
N THR A 2 -5.17 10.58 4.08
CA THR A 2 -5.41 10.27 2.68
C THR A 2 -6.87 10.51 2.31
N VAL A 3 -7.11 10.81 1.04
CA VAL A 3 -8.46 10.88 0.45
C VAL A 3 -8.64 9.61 -0.37
N ASN A 4 -9.72 8.87 -0.13
CA ASN A 4 -9.94 7.56 -0.73
C ASN A 4 -11.27 7.55 -1.47
N ILE A 5 -11.26 7.13 -2.73
CA ILE A 5 -12.46 7.01 -3.56
C ILE A 5 -12.46 5.61 -4.17
N GLY A 6 -13.58 4.91 -4.06
CA GLY A 6 -13.74 3.59 -4.65
C GLY A 6 -15.02 3.52 -5.47
N LEU A 7 -14.96 2.89 -6.61
CA LEU A 7 -16.12 2.58 -7.43
C LEU A 7 -16.46 1.10 -7.27
N ILE A 8 -17.68 0.85 -6.85
CA ILE A 8 -18.20 -0.51 -6.66
C ILE A 8 -19.26 -0.78 -7.72
N GLU A 9 -19.12 -1.88 -8.42
CA GLU A 9 -20.08 -2.32 -9.43
C GLU A 9 -20.53 -3.76 -9.11
N HIS A 10 -21.83 -3.94 -8.95
CA HIS A 10 -22.41 -5.23 -8.56
C HIS A 10 -21.73 -5.87 -7.33
N GLY A 11 -21.45 -5.06 -6.32
CA GLY A 11 -20.80 -5.52 -5.09
C GLY A 11 -19.30 -5.78 -5.18
N VAL A 12 -18.67 -5.47 -6.32
CA VAL A 12 -17.24 -5.70 -6.57
C VAL A 12 -16.52 -4.37 -6.77
N PRO A 13 -15.41 -4.12 -6.07
CA PRO A 13 -14.55 -2.96 -6.35
C PRO A 13 -13.95 -3.06 -7.76
N VAL A 14 -14.14 -2.03 -8.58
CA VAL A 14 -13.66 -2.02 -9.97
C VAL A 14 -12.65 -0.91 -10.25
N LEU A 15 -12.63 0.14 -9.43
CA LEU A 15 -11.69 1.25 -9.55
C LEU A 15 -11.43 1.84 -8.16
N GLY A 16 -10.21 2.27 -7.92
CA GLY A 16 -9.82 2.94 -6.69
C GLY A 16 -8.88 4.10 -6.95
N VAL A 17 -9.02 5.14 -6.15
CA VAL A 17 -8.12 6.29 -6.13
C VAL A 17 -7.77 6.61 -4.69
N ILE A 18 -6.48 6.81 -4.42
CA ILE A 18 -5.97 7.25 -3.13
C ILE A 18 -5.07 8.46 -3.36
N TYR A 19 -5.41 9.57 -2.74
CA TYR A 19 -4.58 10.77 -2.79
C TYR A 19 -4.05 11.09 -1.40
N ALA A 20 -2.74 11.30 -1.31
CA ALA A 20 -2.04 11.69 -0.10
C ALA A 20 -1.55 13.14 -0.24
N PRO A 21 -2.36 14.14 0.21
CA PRO A 21 -2.04 15.55 0.03
C PRO A 21 -0.70 15.97 0.64
N PRO A 22 -0.31 15.53 1.85
CA PRO A 22 0.97 15.95 2.43
C PRO A 22 2.20 15.56 1.60
N GLN A 23 2.13 14.44 0.89
CA GLN A 23 3.20 13.94 0.04
C GLN A 23 3.00 14.27 -1.43
N ASN A 24 1.86 14.84 -1.79
CA ASN A 24 1.43 15.09 -3.16
C ASN A 24 1.55 13.84 -4.05
N LEU A 25 1.08 12.71 -3.52
CA LEU A 25 1.08 11.43 -4.18
C LEU A 25 -0.34 10.98 -4.52
N LEU A 26 -0.52 10.55 -5.75
CA LEU A 26 -1.76 9.98 -6.25
C LEU A 26 -1.53 8.54 -6.67
N TYR A 27 -2.37 7.64 -6.15
CA TYR A 27 -2.42 6.24 -6.55
C TYR A 27 -3.79 5.94 -7.15
N TYR A 28 -3.83 5.21 -8.22
CA TYR A 28 -5.08 4.77 -8.81
C TYR A 28 -4.92 3.46 -9.56
N GLY A 29 -6.01 2.73 -9.65
CA GLY A 29 -6.04 1.47 -10.36
C GLY A 29 -7.44 1.07 -10.74
N ALA A 30 -7.54 0.24 -11.75
CA ALA A 30 -8.81 -0.30 -12.22
C ALA A 30 -8.66 -1.77 -12.57
N LYS A 31 -9.73 -2.52 -12.32
CA LYS A 31 -9.77 -3.96 -12.59
C LYS A 31 -9.41 -4.25 -14.03
N LYS A 32 -8.49 -5.18 -14.25
CA LYS A 32 -7.97 -5.60 -15.57
C LYS A 32 -7.16 -4.55 -16.34
N LEU A 33 -7.01 -3.32 -15.83
CA LEU A 33 -6.24 -2.27 -16.49
C LEU A 33 -4.87 -2.04 -15.86
N GLY A 34 -4.72 -2.31 -14.56
CA GLY A 34 -3.48 -2.10 -13.82
C GLY A 34 -3.59 -1.01 -12.78
N ALA A 35 -2.45 -0.60 -12.26
CA ALA A 35 -2.34 0.45 -11.26
C ALA A 35 -1.16 1.38 -11.53
N TRP A 36 -1.29 2.62 -11.10
CA TRP A 36 -0.32 3.69 -11.34
C TRP A 36 -0.15 4.57 -10.13
N ARG A 37 1.00 5.24 -10.10
CA ARG A 37 1.33 6.28 -9.13
C ARG A 37 1.76 7.53 -9.88
N GLU A 38 1.30 8.68 -9.41
CA GLU A 38 1.78 9.99 -9.88
C GLU A 38 2.31 10.80 -8.71
N LYS A 39 3.51 11.34 -8.87
CA LYS A 39 4.06 12.37 -8.01
C LYS A 39 3.71 13.75 -8.59
N GLU A 40 3.81 14.79 -7.75
CA GLU A 40 3.55 16.16 -8.17
C GLU A 40 4.04 16.45 -9.59
N LYS A 41 3.13 16.83 -10.49
CA LYS A 41 3.42 17.17 -11.90
C LYS A 41 4.24 16.12 -12.68
N GLY A 42 4.40 14.93 -12.11
CA GLY A 42 5.09 13.82 -12.75
C GLY A 42 4.19 13.08 -13.73
N LYS A 43 4.81 12.20 -14.51
CA LYS A 43 4.08 11.28 -15.38
C LYS A 43 3.56 10.09 -14.58
N PRO A 44 2.44 9.46 -14.96
CA PRO A 44 2.00 8.20 -14.37
C PRO A 44 3.10 7.14 -14.46
N GLU A 45 3.40 6.50 -13.35
CA GLU A 45 4.32 5.36 -13.27
C GLU A 45 3.50 4.11 -12.96
N ALA A 46 3.62 3.08 -13.79
CA ALA A 46 2.99 1.79 -13.51
C ALA A 46 3.60 1.18 -12.25
N ILE A 47 2.75 0.65 -11.37
CA ILE A 47 3.18 0.02 -10.12
C ILE A 47 2.75 -1.44 -10.07
N HIS A 48 3.54 -2.24 -9.36
CA HIS A 48 3.27 -3.65 -9.12
C HIS A 48 3.69 -4.05 -7.72
N ALA A 49 2.94 -4.92 -7.09
CA ALA A 49 3.40 -5.62 -5.90
C ALA A 49 4.61 -6.47 -6.27
N ARG A 50 5.50 -6.71 -5.30
CA ARG A 50 6.70 -7.51 -5.52
C ARG A 50 6.60 -8.87 -4.85
N ILE A 51 7.46 -9.79 -5.29
CA ILE A 51 7.73 -11.04 -4.58
C ILE A 51 8.78 -10.73 -3.51
N PRO A 52 8.57 -11.12 -2.24
CA PRO A 52 9.52 -10.84 -1.17
C PRO A 52 10.91 -11.42 -1.45
N ALA A 53 11.94 -10.71 -1.01
CA ALA A 53 13.32 -11.19 -1.08
C ALA A 53 13.52 -12.39 -0.13
N ALA A 54 14.46 -13.27 -0.49
CA ALA A 54 14.74 -14.49 0.27
C ALA A 54 15.29 -14.23 1.69
N ASP A 55 15.88 -13.06 1.94
CA ASP A 55 16.46 -12.66 3.22
C ASP A 55 15.45 -12.10 4.24
N GLY A 56 14.19 -11.92 3.85
CA GLY A 56 13.14 -11.51 4.77
C GLY A 56 12.16 -10.52 4.17
N LEU A 57 11.13 -10.23 4.98
CA LEU A 57 10.01 -9.39 4.61
C LEU A 57 10.23 -7.94 5.03
N VAL A 58 9.76 -7.02 4.22
CA VAL A 58 9.57 -5.62 4.60
C VAL A 58 8.12 -5.45 5.04
N VAL A 59 7.93 -5.09 6.29
CA VAL A 59 6.61 -5.00 6.94
C VAL A 59 6.22 -3.55 7.14
N VAL A 60 5.00 -3.19 6.76
CA VAL A 60 4.43 -1.88 7.08
C VAL A 60 3.62 -2.00 8.36
N ARG A 61 3.93 -1.16 9.34
CA ARG A 61 3.25 -1.17 10.64
C ARG A 61 2.51 0.14 10.89
N SER A 62 1.41 0.05 11.62
CA SER A 62 0.71 1.24 12.11
C SER A 62 1.58 2.01 13.11
N ARG A 63 1.62 3.33 12.97
CA ARG A 63 2.31 4.21 13.92
C ARG A 63 1.57 4.33 15.26
N SER A 64 0.24 4.33 15.22
CA SER A 64 -0.60 4.78 16.33
C SER A 64 -1.44 3.68 16.97
N HIS A 65 -1.55 2.54 16.31
CA HIS A 65 -2.46 1.47 16.74
C HIS A 65 -1.76 0.11 16.75
N PRO A 66 -0.90 -0.15 17.77
CA PRO A 66 -0.28 -1.47 17.92
C PRO A 66 -1.35 -2.52 18.22
N SER A 67 -1.20 -3.70 17.64
CA SER A 67 -2.10 -4.84 17.85
C SER A 67 -1.31 -6.04 18.34
N LYS A 68 -1.72 -6.61 19.49
CA LYS A 68 -1.08 -7.82 20.03
C LYS A 68 -1.23 -9.02 19.11
N ILE A 69 -2.37 -9.12 18.42
CA ILE A 69 -2.64 -10.21 17.47
C ILE A 69 -1.71 -10.07 16.26
N ALA A 70 -1.58 -8.86 15.71
CA ALA A 70 -0.67 -8.60 14.60
C ALA A 70 0.79 -8.87 14.98
N GLU A 71 1.22 -8.46 16.18
CA GLU A 71 2.57 -8.74 16.69
C GLU A 71 2.83 -10.24 16.82
N ALA A 72 1.89 -10.99 17.36
CA ALA A 72 2.01 -12.44 17.48
C ALA A 72 2.18 -13.11 16.11
N PHE A 73 1.43 -12.67 15.12
CA PHE A 73 1.55 -13.16 13.74
C PHE A 73 2.91 -12.79 13.14
N LEU A 74 3.33 -11.54 13.25
CA LEU A 74 4.59 -11.06 12.71
C LEU A 74 5.81 -11.76 13.33
N ASN A 75 5.72 -12.17 14.59
CA ASN A 75 6.78 -12.93 15.25
C ASN A 75 7.02 -14.31 14.64
N THR A 76 6.10 -14.82 13.82
CA THR A 76 6.27 -16.09 13.10
C THR A 76 7.02 -15.92 11.78
N LEU A 77 7.29 -14.69 11.37
CA LEU A 77 7.89 -14.36 10.07
C LEU A 77 9.33 -13.88 10.21
N THR A 78 10.12 -14.09 9.19
CA THR A 78 11.46 -13.48 9.09
C THR A 78 11.31 -12.07 8.55
N ILE A 79 11.51 -11.07 9.40
CA ILE A 79 11.35 -9.66 9.06
C ILE A 79 12.72 -9.01 8.90
N LYS A 80 12.95 -8.40 7.76
CA LYS A 80 14.16 -7.68 7.39
C LYS A 80 14.08 -6.20 7.77
N GLU A 81 12.92 -5.59 7.60
CA GLU A 81 12.71 -4.15 7.79
C GLU A 81 11.27 -3.86 8.22
N ASN A 82 11.10 -2.84 9.07
CA ASN A 82 9.80 -2.33 9.46
C ASN A 82 9.66 -0.87 9.01
N ILE A 83 8.59 -0.57 8.28
CA ILE A 83 8.26 0.77 7.82
C ILE A 83 7.04 1.26 8.59
N PRO A 84 7.15 2.33 9.40
CA PRO A 84 5.99 2.92 10.05
C PRO A 84 5.19 3.73 9.03
N SER A 85 3.90 3.47 8.94
CA SER A 85 2.99 4.22 8.08
C SER A 85 1.58 4.17 8.64
N SER A 86 0.72 5.03 8.18
CA SER A 86 -0.66 5.13 8.65
C SER A 86 -1.64 5.20 7.49
N SER A 87 -2.92 5.12 7.81
CA SER A 87 -4.01 5.16 6.82
C SER A 87 -3.82 4.13 5.70
N SER A 88 -4.43 4.40 4.57
CA SER A 88 -4.35 3.59 3.36
C SER A 88 -2.97 3.60 2.69
N MET A 89 -2.06 4.49 3.13
CA MET A 89 -0.68 4.49 2.62
C MET A 89 0.02 3.15 2.79
N LYS A 90 -0.32 2.39 3.82
CA LYS A 90 0.21 1.03 4.00
C LYS A 90 -0.08 0.15 2.79
N LEU A 91 -1.32 0.22 2.30
CA LEU A 91 -1.73 -0.55 1.12
C LEU A 91 -1.05 -0.06 -0.16
N CYS A 92 -0.82 1.26 -0.26
CA CYS A 92 -0.08 1.84 -1.39
C CYS A 92 1.37 1.35 -1.45
N LEU A 93 2.04 1.25 -0.30
CA LEU A 93 3.41 0.74 -0.22
C LEU A 93 3.52 -0.73 -0.67
N LEU A 94 2.51 -1.54 -0.38
CA LEU A 94 2.45 -2.90 -0.92
C LEU A 94 2.20 -2.88 -2.43
N ALA A 95 1.25 -2.08 -2.88
CA ALA A 95 0.87 -2.01 -4.30
C ALA A 95 2.03 -1.55 -5.19
N GLU A 96 2.90 -0.66 -4.70
CA GLU A 96 4.06 -0.17 -5.46
C GLU A 96 5.32 -1.05 -5.29
N GLY A 97 5.26 -2.08 -4.47
CA GLY A 97 6.39 -3.00 -4.27
C GLY A 97 7.46 -2.48 -3.32
N THR A 98 7.17 -1.49 -2.50
CA THR A 98 8.09 -0.99 -1.45
C THR A 98 8.06 -1.86 -0.22
N ALA A 99 6.93 -2.46 0.08
CA ALA A 99 6.74 -3.36 1.20
C ALA A 99 6.08 -4.68 0.76
N ASP A 100 6.14 -5.68 1.63
CA ASP A 100 5.66 -7.03 1.34
C ASP A 100 4.38 -7.38 2.11
N ILE A 101 4.21 -6.81 3.34
CA ILE A 101 3.08 -7.12 4.21
C ILE A 101 2.80 -5.95 5.16
#